data_2fb3d69f9187f0cac1b43ae4db39f527
#
_entry.id   2fb3d69f9187f0cac1b43ae4db39f527
#
_cell.length_a   1.000
_cell.length_b   1.000
_cell.length_c   1.000
_cell.angle_alpha   90.00
_cell.angle_beta   90.00
_cell.angle_gamma   90.00
#
_symmetry.space_group_name_H-M   'P 1'
#
loop_
_entity.id
_entity.type
_entity.pdbx_description
1 polymer ?
#
loop_
_entity_poly.entity_id
_entity_poly.type
_entity_poly.pdbx_seq_one_letter_code
_entity_poly.pdbx_strand_id
1 'polypeptide(L)'
;MVWFWHGHLTSSHDKVDTWDIMWRQHLLLREHALGNFRAMLQAVTVDAAMLQYLDGADSTAAQPNENYARELMELFSLGRGPYTQADVRAAATALAGWYVDDDSAVYFDPEAAAPGPVTLLGRRVRSAADVIDAICDHPACAPFIVTKLHRFLTGADPDRARRDGLAAVFARSGLQIRPLVEAIVRDPSFTSAPQSQSRARYPVEWVVAALGVFGVDDAGRALDAVTALGQTPFLPPNVAG
;
A
#
# COMPACT_ATOMS: atom_id res chain seq x y z
N MET A 1 -11.14 -5.88 -1.03
CA MET A 1 -9.88 -5.57 -0.31
C MET A 1 -8.68 -5.52 -1.25
N VAL A 2 -8.45 -6.50 -2.12
CA VAL A 2 -7.31 -6.45 -3.07
C VAL A 2 -7.30 -5.16 -3.89
N TRP A 3 -8.45 -4.74 -4.41
CA TRP A 3 -8.61 -3.49 -5.16
C TRP A 3 -8.21 -2.25 -4.33
N PHE A 4 -8.54 -2.22 -3.04
CA PHE A 4 -8.07 -1.16 -2.14
C PHE A 4 -6.54 -1.12 -2.06
N TRP A 5 -5.89 -2.28 -1.90
CA TRP A 5 -4.44 -2.33 -1.79
C TRP A 5 -3.71 -1.96 -3.09
N HIS A 6 -4.28 -2.28 -4.26
CA HIS A 6 -3.76 -1.78 -5.53
C HIS A 6 -3.74 -0.24 -5.63
N GLY A 7 -4.77 0.43 -5.10
CA GLY A 7 -4.81 1.88 -5.07
C GLY A 7 -4.05 2.50 -3.89
N HIS A 8 -3.64 1.72 -2.90
CA HIS A 8 -2.92 2.21 -1.72
C HIS A 8 -1.41 1.92 -1.78
N LEU A 9 -1.01 0.74 -2.24
CA LEU A 9 0.38 0.30 -2.44
C LEU A 9 0.65 0.24 -3.94
N THR A 10 0.67 1.41 -4.56
CA THR A 10 0.55 1.58 -6.00
C THR A 10 1.84 1.25 -6.74
N SER A 11 1.71 0.49 -7.81
CA SER A 11 2.71 0.34 -8.89
C SER A 11 2.02 0.48 -10.24
N SER A 12 2.75 0.84 -11.29
CA SER A 12 2.20 1.02 -12.64
C SER A 12 2.98 0.24 -13.68
N HIS A 13 2.23 -0.46 -14.55
CA HIS A 13 2.80 -1.17 -15.68
C HIS A 13 3.50 -0.24 -16.68
N ASP A 14 3.08 1.02 -16.79
CA ASP A 14 3.75 2.00 -17.65
C ASP A 14 5.24 2.19 -17.32
N LYS A 15 5.64 1.97 -16.06
CA LYS A 15 7.03 2.09 -15.63
C LYS A 15 7.70 0.74 -15.41
N VAL A 16 6.97 -0.23 -14.86
CA VAL A 16 7.51 -1.58 -14.59
C VAL A 16 7.70 -2.37 -15.89
N ASP A 17 6.85 -2.14 -16.90
CA ASP A 17 6.89 -2.70 -18.26
C ASP A 17 6.99 -4.24 -18.35
N THR A 18 6.63 -4.94 -17.27
CA THR A 18 6.70 -6.41 -17.19
C THR A 18 5.45 -6.96 -16.51
N TRP A 19 4.58 -7.61 -17.28
CA TRP A 19 3.31 -8.16 -16.78
C TRP A 19 3.49 -9.23 -15.72
N ASP A 20 4.51 -10.05 -15.82
CA ASP A 20 4.78 -11.10 -14.84
C ASP A 20 5.08 -10.53 -13.45
N ILE A 21 5.89 -9.47 -13.37
CA ILE A 21 6.17 -8.75 -12.11
C ILE A 21 4.90 -8.13 -11.53
N MET A 22 4.10 -7.44 -12.36
CA MET A 22 2.82 -6.86 -11.94
C MET A 22 1.84 -7.92 -11.44
N TRP A 23 1.81 -9.08 -12.10
CA TRP A 23 0.97 -10.20 -11.68
C TRP A 23 1.43 -10.82 -10.36
N ARG A 24 2.74 -10.99 -10.15
CA ARG A 24 3.31 -11.46 -8.86
C ARG A 24 2.92 -10.51 -7.73
N GLN A 25 3.02 -9.19 -7.93
CA GLN A 25 2.58 -8.21 -6.95
C GLN A 25 1.06 -8.32 -6.67
N HIS A 26 0.23 -8.52 -7.72
CA HIS A 26 -1.19 -8.78 -7.51
C HIS A 26 -1.45 -9.99 -6.61
N LEU A 27 -0.73 -11.10 -6.83
CA LEU A 27 -0.86 -12.30 -6.00
C LEU A 27 -0.41 -12.04 -4.55
N LEU A 28 0.68 -11.30 -4.35
CA LEU A 28 1.15 -10.86 -3.04
C LEU A 28 0.08 -10.03 -2.32
N LEU A 29 -0.48 -9.01 -2.97
CA LEU A 29 -1.55 -8.19 -2.39
C LEU A 29 -2.81 -9.03 -2.09
N ARG A 30 -3.12 -10.03 -2.92
CA ARG A 30 -4.25 -10.93 -2.71
C ARG A 30 -4.05 -11.83 -1.49
N GLU A 31 -2.85 -12.39 -1.32
CA GLU A 31 -2.48 -13.22 -0.17
C GLU A 31 -2.64 -12.44 1.15
N HIS A 32 -2.14 -11.20 1.18
CA HIS A 32 -2.13 -10.36 2.37
C HIS A 32 -3.39 -9.51 2.58
N ALA A 33 -4.35 -9.51 1.65
CA ALA A 33 -5.46 -8.54 1.59
C ALA A 33 -6.28 -8.37 2.87
N LEU A 34 -6.40 -9.42 3.70
CA LEU A 34 -7.09 -9.44 5.00
C LEU A 34 -6.18 -9.96 6.12
N GLY A 35 -4.89 -10.07 5.86
CA GLY A 35 -3.86 -10.54 6.77
C GLY A 35 -3.30 -9.45 7.68
N ASN A 36 -2.00 -9.52 7.92
CA ASN A 36 -1.26 -8.57 8.75
C ASN A 36 -0.68 -7.44 7.89
N PHE A 37 -0.97 -6.19 8.23
CA PHE A 37 -0.49 -5.02 7.47
C PHE A 37 1.04 -4.88 7.49
N ARG A 38 1.69 -5.13 8.63
CA ARG A 38 3.16 -5.10 8.74
C ARG A 38 3.80 -6.13 7.81
N ALA A 39 3.31 -7.38 7.82
CA ALA A 39 3.82 -8.43 6.96
C ALA A 39 3.61 -8.10 5.47
N MET A 40 2.44 -7.54 5.12
CA MET A 40 2.18 -7.08 3.76
C MET A 40 3.13 -5.95 3.36
N LEU A 41 3.32 -4.95 4.20
CA LEU A 41 4.21 -3.82 3.90
C LEU A 41 5.68 -4.27 3.79
N GLN A 42 6.13 -5.22 4.63
CA GLN A 42 7.46 -5.84 4.51
C GLN A 42 7.63 -6.55 3.16
N ALA A 43 6.65 -7.34 2.76
CA ALA A 43 6.69 -8.07 1.49
C ALA A 43 6.68 -7.12 0.28
N VAL A 44 5.80 -6.11 0.29
CA VAL A 44 5.71 -5.11 -0.78
C VAL A 44 6.97 -4.24 -0.85
N THR A 45 7.62 -3.96 0.27
CA THR A 45 8.83 -3.11 0.32
C THR A 45 9.98 -3.68 -0.51
N VAL A 46 10.06 -4.99 -0.62
CA VAL A 46 11.10 -5.69 -1.40
C VAL A 46 10.50 -6.44 -2.61
N ASP A 47 9.30 -6.09 -3.04
CA ASP A 47 8.67 -6.63 -4.24
C ASP A 47 9.26 -6.00 -5.50
N ALA A 48 9.47 -6.79 -6.56
CA ALA A 48 10.10 -6.34 -7.78
C ALA A 48 9.36 -5.16 -8.44
N ALA A 49 8.01 -5.22 -8.49
CA ALA A 49 7.23 -4.13 -9.09
C ALA A 49 7.37 -2.83 -8.30
N MET A 50 7.36 -2.89 -6.97
CA MET A 50 7.53 -1.72 -6.11
C MET A 50 8.95 -1.14 -6.22
N LEU A 51 9.97 -1.99 -6.21
CA LEU A 51 11.37 -1.58 -6.36
C LEU A 51 11.61 -0.87 -7.70
N GLN A 52 11.07 -1.41 -8.80
CA GLN A 52 11.19 -0.78 -10.12
C GLN A 52 10.33 0.50 -10.21
N TYR A 53 9.11 0.47 -9.70
CA TYR A 53 8.20 1.61 -9.80
C TYR A 53 8.69 2.86 -9.08
N LEU A 54 9.30 2.69 -7.90
CA LEU A 54 9.80 3.81 -7.08
C LEU A 54 11.33 3.98 -7.14
N ASP A 55 12.00 3.37 -8.14
CA ASP A 55 13.45 3.43 -8.35
C ASP A 55 14.25 2.93 -7.13
N GLY A 56 13.70 1.98 -6.39
CA GLY A 56 14.36 1.36 -5.23
C GLY A 56 15.40 0.31 -5.62
N ALA A 57 15.31 -0.24 -6.84
CA ALA A 57 16.15 -1.33 -7.31
C ALA A 57 17.65 -0.97 -7.47
N ASP A 58 17.97 0.32 -7.68
CA ASP A 58 19.35 0.79 -7.87
C ASP A 58 19.83 1.67 -6.71
N SER A 59 19.13 1.62 -5.58
CA SER A 59 19.46 2.41 -4.40
C SER A 59 20.68 1.84 -3.66
N THR A 60 21.73 2.63 -3.50
CA THR A 60 22.93 2.24 -2.73
C THR A 60 23.11 3.12 -1.51
N ALA A 61 23.91 2.68 -0.55
CA ALA A 61 24.25 3.50 0.62
C ALA A 61 24.99 4.82 0.25
N ALA A 62 25.71 4.83 -0.87
CA ALA A 62 26.37 6.04 -1.39
C ALA A 62 25.40 7.00 -2.08
N GLN A 63 24.32 6.47 -2.66
CA GLN A 63 23.27 7.22 -3.34
C GLN A 63 21.87 6.66 -2.95
N PRO A 64 21.41 6.92 -1.72
CA PRO A 64 20.14 6.40 -1.24
C PRO A 64 18.96 7.06 -1.96
N ASN A 65 17.98 6.25 -2.37
CA ASN A 65 16.78 6.75 -3.02
C ASN A 65 15.77 7.32 -1.99
N GLU A 66 15.77 8.64 -1.85
CA GLU A 66 14.84 9.33 -0.96
C GLU A 66 13.37 9.29 -1.47
N ASN A 67 13.14 9.14 -2.76
CA ASN A 67 11.79 9.10 -3.32
C ASN A 67 11.02 7.91 -2.76
N TYR A 68 11.58 6.71 -2.88
CA TYR A 68 10.96 5.51 -2.34
C TYR A 68 10.69 5.61 -0.83
N ALA A 69 11.68 6.03 -0.05
CA ALA A 69 11.54 6.19 1.39
C ALA A 69 10.45 7.21 1.77
N ARG A 70 10.32 8.29 0.99
CA ARG A 70 9.30 9.31 1.18
C ARG A 70 7.91 8.75 0.92
N GLU A 71 7.69 8.09 -0.22
CA GLU A 71 6.39 7.53 -0.58
C GLU A 71 5.96 6.43 0.41
N LEU A 72 6.89 5.60 0.86
CA LEU A 72 6.65 4.60 1.90
C LEU A 72 6.09 5.22 3.19
N MET A 73 6.63 6.35 3.62
CA MET A 73 6.17 7.04 4.84
C MET A 73 4.93 7.92 4.56
N GLU A 74 4.92 8.67 3.46
CA GLU A 74 3.88 9.67 3.19
C GLU A 74 2.59 9.05 2.68
N LEU A 75 2.68 8.20 1.63
CA LEU A 75 1.50 7.68 0.94
C LEU A 75 1.05 6.32 1.49
N PHE A 76 1.99 5.48 1.94
CA PHE A 76 1.67 4.10 2.26
C PHE A 76 1.46 3.85 3.76
N SER A 77 1.95 4.73 4.68
CA SER A 77 1.97 4.34 6.08
C SER A 77 1.71 5.40 7.16
N LEU A 78 2.24 6.61 7.05
CA LEU A 78 2.18 7.61 8.12
C LEU A 78 1.39 8.89 7.75
N GLY A 79 1.32 9.22 6.45
CA GLY A 79 0.83 10.51 5.99
C GLY A 79 1.86 11.62 6.18
N ARG A 80 1.48 12.86 5.81
CA ARG A 80 2.37 14.03 5.92
C ARG A 80 2.52 14.49 7.36
N GLY A 81 3.75 14.82 7.76
CA GLY A 81 4.04 15.56 8.99
C GLY A 81 4.60 14.77 10.17
N PRO A 82 4.34 13.44 10.34
CA PRO A 82 4.84 12.70 11.50
C PRO A 82 6.35 12.39 11.49
N TYR A 83 7.07 12.74 10.45
CA TYR A 83 8.50 12.46 10.26
C TYR A 83 9.23 13.69 9.69
N THR A 84 10.54 13.68 9.79
CA THR A 84 11.43 14.74 9.32
C THR A 84 12.14 14.35 8.01
N GLN A 85 12.78 15.32 7.35
CA GLN A 85 13.65 15.03 6.22
C GLN A 85 14.85 14.14 6.62
N ALA A 86 15.29 14.20 7.88
CA ALA A 86 16.34 13.31 8.38
C ALA A 86 15.85 11.86 8.47
N ASP A 87 14.57 11.64 8.83
CA ASP A 87 13.96 10.30 8.83
C ASP A 87 13.84 9.75 7.40
N VAL A 88 13.49 10.60 6.41
CA VAL A 88 13.47 10.17 5.00
C VAL A 88 14.83 9.67 4.55
N ARG A 89 15.91 10.43 4.82
CA ARG A 89 17.28 10.00 4.49
C ARG A 89 17.69 8.73 5.22
N ALA A 90 17.34 8.61 6.49
CA ALA A 90 17.63 7.41 7.29
C ALA A 90 16.91 6.16 6.72
N ALA A 91 15.62 6.30 6.39
CA ALA A 91 14.87 5.22 5.75
C ALA A 91 15.48 4.85 4.38
N ALA A 92 15.78 5.83 3.53
CA ALA A 92 16.43 5.60 2.24
C ALA A 92 17.76 4.83 2.37
N THR A 93 18.59 5.23 3.34
CA THR A 93 19.86 4.56 3.63
C THR A 93 19.66 3.10 4.08
N ALA A 94 18.67 2.83 4.95
CA ALA A 94 18.41 1.47 5.45
C ALA A 94 17.67 0.58 4.44
N LEU A 95 17.04 1.16 3.42
CA LEU A 95 16.40 0.46 2.31
C LEU A 95 17.35 0.18 1.13
N ALA A 96 18.57 0.71 1.13
CA ALA A 96 19.55 0.52 0.06
C ALA A 96 20.05 -0.93 -0.03
N GLY A 97 20.52 -1.32 -1.23
CA GLY A 97 21.13 -2.62 -1.49
C GLY A 97 20.20 -3.66 -2.11
N TRP A 98 18.98 -3.29 -2.47
CA TRP A 98 18.07 -4.18 -3.19
C TRP A 98 18.17 -3.98 -4.71
N TYR A 99 18.14 -5.09 -5.45
CA TYR A 99 18.22 -5.11 -6.91
C TYR A 99 17.16 -6.02 -7.51
N VAL A 100 16.81 -5.73 -8.75
CA VAL A 100 15.97 -6.59 -9.59
C VAL A 100 16.80 -6.93 -10.82
N ASP A 101 17.04 -8.20 -11.10
CA ASP A 101 17.79 -8.64 -12.27
C ASP A 101 16.93 -8.74 -13.54
N ASP A 102 17.57 -9.10 -14.66
CA ASP A 102 16.91 -9.23 -15.97
C ASP A 102 15.84 -10.36 -15.97
N ASP A 103 15.96 -11.35 -15.10
CA ASP A 103 14.99 -12.42 -14.90
C ASP A 103 13.86 -12.05 -13.91
N SER A 104 13.84 -10.79 -13.49
CA SER A 104 12.86 -10.26 -12.52
C SER A 104 12.95 -10.89 -11.13
N ALA A 105 14.09 -11.43 -10.76
CA ALA A 105 14.37 -11.89 -9.41
C ALA A 105 14.91 -10.75 -8.56
N VAL A 106 14.47 -10.72 -7.31
CA VAL A 106 14.92 -9.73 -6.32
C VAL A 106 16.05 -10.33 -5.50
N TYR A 107 17.12 -9.58 -5.34
CA TYR A 107 18.24 -9.95 -4.47
C TYR A 107 18.75 -8.76 -3.66
N PHE A 108 19.46 -9.06 -2.58
CA PHE A 108 20.08 -8.06 -1.70
C PHE A 108 21.60 -8.15 -1.79
N ASP A 109 22.24 -7.02 -2.09
CA ASP A 109 23.70 -6.87 -2.10
C ASP A 109 24.16 -6.16 -0.81
N PRO A 110 24.84 -6.90 0.10
CA PRO A 110 25.36 -6.30 1.33
C PRO A 110 26.45 -5.25 1.10
N GLU A 111 27.17 -5.26 -0.05
CA GLU A 111 28.22 -4.29 -0.36
C GLU A 111 27.62 -2.93 -0.76
N ALA A 112 26.45 -2.95 -1.36
CA ALA A 112 25.70 -1.74 -1.71
C ALA A 112 24.85 -1.18 -0.55
N ALA A 113 24.64 -1.99 0.49
CA ALA A 113 23.84 -1.61 1.66
C ALA A 113 24.61 -0.69 2.63
N ALA A 114 23.89 -0.07 3.56
CA ALA A 114 24.49 0.76 4.60
C ALA A 114 25.43 -0.05 5.50
N PRO A 115 26.65 0.45 5.80
CA PRO A 115 27.63 -0.30 6.58
C PRO A 115 27.26 -0.43 8.07
N GLY A 116 26.23 0.28 8.53
CA GLY A 116 25.81 0.26 9.92
C GLY A 116 24.39 0.81 10.13
N PRO A 117 23.89 0.73 11.37
CA PRO A 117 22.53 1.18 11.64
C PRO A 117 22.40 2.70 11.59
N VAL A 118 21.27 3.17 11.12
CA VAL A 118 20.84 4.57 11.13
C VAL A 118 19.73 4.79 12.16
N THR A 119 19.41 6.05 12.47
CA THR A 119 18.30 6.39 13.38
C THR A 119 17.11 6.85 12.55
N LEU A 120 16.01 6.11 12.62
CA LEU A 120 14.72 6.40 11.98
C LEU A 120 13.62 6.48 13.05
N LEU A 121 12.87 7.57 13.09
CA LEU A 121 11.75 7.76 14.04
C LEU A 121 12.16 7.45 15.49
N GLY A 122 13.39 7.84 15.88
CA GLY A 122 13.96 7.60 17.21
C GLY A 122 14.45 6.15 17.47
N ARG A 123 14.43 5.25 16.48
CA ARG A 123 14.86 3.84 16.58
C ARG A 123 16.10 3.59 15.73
N ARG A 124 16.93 2.65 16.17
CA ARG A 124 18.06 2.15 15.35
C ARG A 124 17.54 1.08 14.39
N VAL A 125 17.78 1.28 13.09
CA VAL A 125 17.36 0.40 12.00
C VAL A 125 18.55 0.05 11.11
N ARG A 126 18.57 -1.17 10.55
CA ARG A 126 19.63 -1.69 9.68
C ARG A 126 19.12 -2.26 8.37
N SER A 127 17.86 -2.66 8.33
CA SER A 127 17.27 -3.43 7.24
C SER A 127 15.92 -2.85 6.83
N ALA A 128 15.44 -3.26 5.67
CA ALA A 128 14.08 -2.96 5.23
C ALA A 128 13.02 -3.40 6.27
N ALA A 129 13.23 -4.58 6.89
CA ALA A 129 12.33 -5.07 7.94
C ALA A 129 12.30 -4.14 9.16
N ASP A 130 13.48 -3.67 9.64
CA ASP A 130 13.55 -2.73 10.76
C ASP A 130 12.88 -1.38 10.42
N VAL A 131 13.01 -0.92 9.16
CA VAL A 131 12.33 0.30 8.68
C VAL A 131 10.82 0.14 8.78
N ILE A 132 10.28 -0.97 8.29
CA ILE A 132 8.85 -1.26 8.37
C ILE A 132 8.38 -1.42 9.82
N ASP A 133 9.18 -2.04 10.67
CA ASP A 133 8.87 -2.15 12.10
C ASP A 133 8.81 -0.79 12.78
N ALA A 134 9.77 0.10 12.50
CA ALA A 134 9.77 1.47 13.04
C ALA A 134 8.53 2.26 12.56
N ILE A 135 8.17 2.15 11.29
CA ILE A 135 6.99 2.78 10.70
C ILE A 135 5.69 2.23 11.30
N CYS A 136 5.54 0.91 11.38
CA CYS A 136 4.33 0.27 11.87
C CYS A 136 4.09 0.49 13.38
N ASP A 137 5.16 0.65 14.15
CA ASP A 137 5.09 0.97 15.58
C ASP A 137 4.88 2.47 15.85
N HIS A 138 5.00 3.32 14.83
CA HIS A 138 4.77 4.76 14.99
C HIS A 138 3.29 5.05 15.23
N PRO A 139 2.93 5.94 16.19
CA PRO A 139 1.54 6.20 16.56
C PRO A 139 0.66 6.75 15.45
N ALA A 140 1.23 7.32 14.39
CA ALA A 140 0.49 7.80 13.22
C ALA A 140 0.06 6.67 12.26
N CYS A 141 0.70 5.50 12.28
CA CYS A 141 0.47 4.43 11.29
C CYS A 141 -0.98 3.91 11.36
N ALA A 142 -1.42 3.44 12.52
CA ALA A 142 -2.76 2.88 12.66
C ALA A 142 -3.89 3.89 12.32
N PRO A 143 -3.88 5.14 12.80
CA PRO A 143 -4.87 6.15 12.40
C PRO A 143 -4.86 6.46 10.91
N PHE A 144 -3.69 6.46 10.25
CA PHE A 144 -3.58 6.72 8.82
C PHE A 144 -4.25 5.61 8.00
N ILE A 145 -3.90 4.36 8.24
CA ILE A 145 -4.48 3.20 7.53
C ILE A 145 -6.00 3.10 7.80
N VAL A 146 -6.41 3.31 9.04
CA VAL A 146 -7.84 3.35 9.40
C VAL A 146 -8.60 4.39 8.59
N THR A 147 -8.07 5.60 8.46
CA THR A 147 -8.71 6.68 7.69
C THR A 147 -8.86 6.30 6.22
N LYS A 148 -7.79 5.79 5.60
CA LYS A 148 -7.80 5.35 4.19
C LYS A 148 -8.82 4.21 3.98
N LEU A 149 -8.79 3.19 4.82
CA LEU A 149 -9.67 2.05 4.69
C LEU A 149 -11.15 2.39 4.99
N HIS A 150 -11.41 3.19 6.01
CA HIS A 150 -12.75 3.67 6.32
C HIS A 150 -13.33 4.47 5.13
N ARG A 151 -12.58 5.42 4.58
CA ARG A 151 -12.98 6.18 3.39
C ARG A 151 -13.29 5.27 2.21
N PHE A 152 -12.46 4.28 1.95
CA PHE A 152 -12.67 3.32 0.86
C PHE A 152 -13.97 2.53 1.04
N LEU A 153 -14.27 2.06 2.25
CA LEU A 153 -15.44 1.23 2.52
C LEU A 153 -16.74 2.04 2.65
N THR A 154 -16.68 3.27 3.15
CA THR A 154 -17.86 4.08 3.49
C THR A 154 -18.08 5.29 2.60
N GLY A 155 -17.06 5.72 1.85
CA GLY A 155 -17.07 6.96 1.05
C GLY A 155 -16.77 8.23 1.84
N ALA A 156 -16.54 8.16 3.15
CA ALA A 156 -16.28 9.31 4.01
C ALA A 156 -15.16 9.05 5.01
N ASP A 157 -14.50 10.11 5.47
CA ASP A 157 -13.55 10.02 6.58
C ASP A 157 -14.27 9.72 7.90
N PRO A 158 -13.67 8.94 8.80
CA PRO A 158 -14.19 8.79 10.14
C PRO A 158 -14.00 10.12 10.91
N ASP A 159 -14.95 10.47 11.77
CA ASP A 159 -14.70 11.50 12.78
C ASP A 159 -13.55 11.08 13.72
N ARG A 160 -13.07 12.03 14.53
CA ARG A 160 -11.90 11.78 15.40
C ARG A 160 -12.12 10.61 16.37
N ALA A 161 -13.29 10.56 17.02
CA ALA A 161 -13.57 9.53 18.03
C ALA A 161 -13.61 8.14 17.40
N ARG A 162 -14.27 8.01 16.25
CA ARG A 162 -14.35 6.77 15.48
C ARG A 162 -12.98 6.33 14.95
N ARG A 163 -12.21 7.25 14.36
CA ARG A 163 -10.85 6.99 13.89
C ARG A 163 -9.99 6.45 15.02
N ASP A 164 -10.00 7.12 16.18
CA ASP A 164 -9.16 6.76 17.33
C ASP A 164 -9.61 5.40 17.93
N GLY A 165 -10.92 5.12 17.96
CA GLY A 165 -11.46 3.83 18.37
C GLY A 165 -11.06 2.67 17.45
N LEU A 166 -11.20 2.86 16.13
CA LEU A 166 -10.78 1.87 15.12
C LEU A 166 -9.27 1.69 15.08
N ALA A 167 -8.48 2.76 15.25
CA ALA A 167 -7.02 2.69 15.35
C ALA A 167 -6.58 1.86 16.57
N ALA A 168 -7.28 2.00 17.70
CA ALA A 168 -7.03 1.18 18.87
C ALA A 168 -7.38 -0.31 18.64
N VAL A 169 -8.44 -0.63 17.90
CA VAL A 169 -8.76 -2.01 17.47
C VAL A 169 -7.64 -2.57 16.61
N PHE A 170 -7.22 -1.81 15.60
CA PHE A 170 -6.17 -2.22 14.66
C PHE A 170 -4.82 -2.43 15.36
N ALA A 171 -4.40 -1.49 16.21
CA ALA A 171 -3.16 -1.62 16.97
C ALA A 171 -3.18 -2.81 17.95
N ARG A 172 -4.26 -3.00 18.73
CA ARG A 172 -4.38 -4.13 19.66
C ARG A 172 -4.42 -5.50 18.97
N SER A 173 -4.89 -5.57 17.75
CA SER A 173 -4.85 -6.80 16.95
C SER A 173 -3.46 -7.12 16.39
N GLY A 174 -2.44 -6.30 16.63
CA GLY A 174 -1.13 -6.41 16.00
C GLY A 174 -1.16 -6.06 14.51
N LEU A 175 -1.96 -5.08 14.14
CA LEU A 175 -2.18 -4.61 12.76
C LEU A 175 -2.83 -5.66 11.83
N GLN A 176 -3.73 -6.49 12.39
CA GLN A 176 -4.52 -7.42 11.58
C GLN A 176 -5.66 -6.67 10.84
N ILE A 177 -5.68 -6.79 9.51
CA ILE A 177 -6.61 -6.07 8.63
C ILE A 177 -8.04 -6.58 8.81
N ARG A 178 -8.25 -7.89 8.92
CA ARG A 178 -9.59 -8.48 9.05
C ARG A 178 -10.37 -7.94 10.27
N PRO A 179 -9.84 -7.89 11.50
CA PRO A 179 -10.52 -7.30 12.65
C PRO A 179 -10.89 -5.83 12.44
N LEU A 180 -10.05 -5.05 11.75
CA LEU A 180 -10.35 -3.67 11.42
C LEU A 180 -11.54 -3.58 10.43
N VAL A 181 -11.52 -4.35 9.35
CA VAL A 181 -12.62 -4.40 8.38
C VAL A 181 -13.93 -4.81 9.07
N GLU A 182 -13.90 -5.85 9.91
CA GLU A 182 -15.06 -6.30 10.67
C GLU A 182 -15.60 -5.22 11.60
N ALA A 183 -14.71 -4.46 12.28
CA ALA A 183 -15.13 -3.37 13.14
C ALA A 183 -15.81 -2.22 12.36
N ILE A 184 -15.32 -1.92 11.15
CA ILE A 184 -15.95 -0.91 10.27
C ILE A 184 -17.31 -1.39 9.78
N VAL A 185 -17.40 -2.62 9.28
CA VAL A 185 -18.63 -3.14 8.65
C VAL A 185 -19.75 -3.44 9.69
N ARG A 186 -19.36 -3.82 10.91
CA ARG A 186 -20.31 -4.07 12.00
C ARG A 186 -20.81 -2.80 12.71
N ASP A 187 -20.22 -1.64 12.41
CA ASP A 187 -20.72 -0.39 12.97
C ASP A 187 -22.14 -0.11 12.47
N PRO A 188 -23.13 0.17 13.35
CA PRO A 188 -24.50 0.44 12.92
C PRO A 188 -24.65 1.53 11.88
N SER A 189 -23.73 2.52 11.86
CA SER A 189 -23.75 3.57 10.86
C SER A 189 -23.39 3.09 9.46
N PHE A 190 -22.67 1.96 9.31
CA PHE A 190 -22.27 1.42 8.00
C PHE A 190 -23.48 1.08 7.13
N THR A 191 -24.54 0.57 7.72
CA THR A 191 -25.80 0.19 7.03
C THR A 191 -26.85 1.30 7.08
N SER A 192 -26.57 2.44 7.71
CA SER A 192 -27.51 3.57 7.74
C SER A 192 -27.75 4.14 6.34
N ALA A 193 -28.94 4.64 6.07
CA ALA A 193 -29.32 5.15 4.74
C ALA A 193 -28.36 6.24 4.21
N PRO A 194 -27.92 7.23 5.01
CA PRO A 194 -26.95 8.20 4.55
C PRO A 194 -25.61 7.60 4.12
N GLN A 195 -25.13 6.56 4.83
CA GLN A 195 -23.84 5.94 4.57
C GLN A 195 -23.91 4.96 3.38
N SER A 196 -24.97 4.18 3.27
CA SER A 196 -25.15 3.20 2.17
C SER A 196 -25.31 3.86 0.79
N GLN A 197 -25.61 5.16 0.75
CA GLN A 197 -25.79 5.94 -0.48
C GLN A 197 -24.67 6.95 -0.75
N SER A 198 -23.68 7.08 0.14
CA SER A 198 -22.64 8.10 0.06
C SER A 198 -21.49 7.72 -0.84
N ARG A 199 -21.28 6.42 -1.11
CA ARG A 199 -20.15 5.93 -1.89
C ARG A 199 -20.53 5.61 -3.33
N ALA A 200 -19.97 6.36 -4.28
CA ALA A 200 -20.00 5.94 -5.68
C ALA A 200 -19.12 4.69 -5.88
N ARG A 201 -19.58 3.75 -6.68
CA ARG A 201 -18.75 2.61 -7.09
C ARG A 201 -17.64 3.08 -8.02
N TYR A 202 -16.44 2.56 -7.80
CA TYR A 202 -15.35 2.73 -8.76
C TYR A 202 -15.71 2.06 -10.10
N PRO A 203 -15.18 2.54 -11.23
CA PRO A 203 -15.44 1.96 -12.55
C PRO A 203 -15.27 0.44 -12.61
N VAL A 204 -14.18 -0.09 -12.07
CA VAL A 204 -13.96 -1.56 -12.00
C VAL A 204 -15.06 -2.26 -11.21
N GLU A 205 -15.44 -1.74 -10.04
CA GLU A 205 -16.52 -2.33 -9.24
C GLU A 205 -17.87 -2.32 -9.96
N TRP A 206 -18.14 -1.21 -10.68
CA TRP A 206 -19.36 -1.04 -11.44
C TRP A 206 -19.44 -2.02 -12.62
N VAL A 207 -18.36 -2.10 -13.42
CA VAL A 207 -18.27 -3.00 -14.58
C VAL A 207 -18.40 -4.45 -14.15
N VAL A 208 -17.64 -4.89 -13.14
CA VAL A 208 -17.71 -6.29 -12.63
C VAL A 208 -19.12 -6.62 -12.11
N ALA A 209 -19.76 -5.69 -11.39
CA ALA A 209 -21.13 -5.92 -10.91
C ALA A 209 -22.13 -6.00 -12.07
N ALA A 210 -22.02 -5.15 -13.10
CA ALA A 210 -22.88 -5.17 -14.28
C ALA A 210 -22.73 -6.48 -15.06
N LEU A 211 -21.48 -6.91 -15.33
CA LEU A 211 -21.22 -8.19 -16.00
C LEU A 211 -21.80 -9.38 -15.23
N GLY A 212 -21.66 -9.38 -13.90
CA GLY A 212 -22.26 -10.41 -13.03
C GLY A 212 -23.79 -10.45 -13.10
N VAL A 213 -24.45 -9.28 -13.15
CA VAL A 213 -25.93 -9.20 -13.28
C VAL A 213 -26.40 -9.71 -14.64
N PHE A 214 -25.68 -9.38 -15.71
CA PHE A 214 -26.06 -9.78 -17.08
C PHE A 214 -25.54 -11.17 -17.47
N GLY A 215 -24.79 -11.85 -16.61
CA GLY A 215 -24.22 -13.17 -16.92
C GLY A 215 -23.20 -13.12 -18.05
N VAL A 216 -22.50 -11.99 -18.22
CA VAL A 216 -21.48 -11.81 -19.25
C VAL A 216 -20.11 -12.18 -18.67
N ASP A 217 -19.46 -13.16 -19.30
CA ASP A 217 -18.08 -13.57 -18.98
C ASP A 217 -17.15 -13.22 -20.15
N ASP A 218 -16.80 -11.95 -20.26
CA ASP A 218 -15.95 -11.41 -21.34
C ASP A 218 -14.95 -10.40 -20.76
N ALA A 219 -13.75 -10.88 -20.48
CA ALA A 219 -12.68 -10.06 -19.90
C ALA A 219 -12.22 -8.92 -20.83
N GLY A 220 -12.26 -9.12 -22.15
CA GLY A 220 -11.88 -8.10 -23.14
C GLY A 220 -12.84 -6.90 -23.07
N ARG A 221 -14.15 -7.16 -23.14
CA ARG A 221 -15.16 -6.11 -22.99
C ARG A 221 -15.12 -5.44 -21.62
N ALA A 222 -14.82 -6.21 -20.57
CA ALA A 222 -14.62 -5.64 -19.23
C ALA A 222 -13.48 -4.65 -19.22
N LEU A 223 -12.33 -5.01 -19.81
CA LEU A 223 -11.15 -4.15 -19.89
C LEU A 223 -11.43 -2.89 -20.72
N ASP A 224 -12.08 -3.03 -21.88
CA ASP A 224 -12.47 -1.89 -22.71
C ASP A 224 -13.39 -0.91 -21.93
N ALA A 225 -14.35 -1.45 -21.21
CA ALA A 225 -15.30 -0.62 -20.43
C ALA A 225 -14.60 0.12 -19.27
N VAL A 226 -13.75 -0.54 -18.49
CA VAL A 226 -13.04 0.14 -17.39
C VAL A 226 -12.02 1.15 -17.90
N THR A 227 -11.39 0.88 -19.04
CA THR A 227 -10.48 1.82 -19.72
C THR A 227 -11.22 3.06 -20.21
N ALA A 228 -12.38 2.88 -20.85
CA ALA A 228 -13.22 3.98 -21.29
C ALA A 228 -13.75 4.84 -20.12
N LEU A 229 -13.91 4.24 -18.94
CA LEU A 229 -14.28 4.93 -17.70
C LEU A 229 -13.07 5.53 -16.95
N GLY A 230 -11.87 5.44 -17.50
CA GLY A 230 -10.67 6.07 -16.95
C GLY A 230 -10.04 5.34 -15.75
N GLN A 231 -10.30 4.03 -15.60
CA GLN A 231 -9.71 3.24 -14.51
C GLN A 231 -9.21 1.87 -15.01
N THR A 232 -8.12 1.88 -15.76
CA THR A 232 -7.50 0.64 -16.24
C THR A 232 -6.72 -0.03 -15.10
N PRO A 233 -6.97 -1.32 -14.80
CA PRO A 233 -6.17 -2.08 -13.83
C PRO A 233 -4.68 -2.03 -14.17
N PHE A 234 -3.83 -1.93 -13.16
CA PHE A 234 -2.37 -1.80 -13.27
C PHE A 234 -1.84 -0.53 -13.95
N LEU A 235 -2.72 0.42 -14.27
CA LEU A 235 -2.38 1.73 -14.85
C LEU A 235 -3.00 2.86 -13.99
N PRO A 236 -2.57 3.03 -12.74
CA PRO A 236 -3.04 4.12 -11.88
C PRO A 236 -2.59 5.47 -12.44
N PRO A 237 -3.35 6.56 -12.19
CA PRO A 237 -3.00 7.89 -12.69
C PRO A 237 -1.71 8.46 -12.08
N ASN A 238 -1.33 8.01 -10.91
CA ASN A 238 -0.11 8.43 -10.20
C ASN A 238 0.17 7.51 -9.00
N VAL A 239 1.25 7.78 -8.25
CA VAL A 239 1.68 7.00 -7.08
C VAL A 239 0.69 7.00 -5.91
N ALA A 240 -0.24 7.95 -5.86
CA ALA A 240 -1.25 8.00 -4.80
C ALA A 240 -2.50 7.13 -5.09
N GLY A 241 -2.54 6.50 -6.27
CA GLY A 241 -3.60 5.59 -6.73
C GLY A 241 -4.75 6.26 -7.41
#